data_bd1012cf8d664f7ad8c102aebbbdd651
#
_entry.id   bd1012cf8d664f7ad8c102aebbbdd651
#
_cell.length_a   1.000
_cell.length_b   1.000
_cell.length_c   1.000
_cell.angle_alpha   90.00
_cell.angle_beta   90.00
_cell.angle_gamma   90.00
#
_symmetry.space_group_name_H-M   'P 1'
#
loop_
_entity.id
_entity.type
_entity.pdbx_description
1 polymer ?
#
loop_
_entity_poly.entity_id
_entity_poly.type
_entity_poly.pdbx_seq_one_letter_code
_entity_poly.pdbx_strand_id
1 'polypeptide(L)'
;MKVKVKITQSFKKQAKPLLKKYFSLSDELIQLENKLKNNPRLGIALGHEVYKIRLAVKSKGKGKSGGLRIISYLKMDIIVEIEKVEEMISVNLLAIYDKSETSTITGSEIVNLIRKINQH
;
A
#
# COMPACT_ATOMS: atom_id res chain seq x y z
N MET A 1 8.18 14.89 -10.73
CA MET A 1 7.19 13.80 -10.81
C MET A 1 6.27 13.83 -9.60
N LYS A 2 4.98 13.76 -9.82
CA LYS A 2 3.99 13.80 -8.75
C LYS A 2 3.67 12.39 -8.27
N VAL A 3 3.63 12.20 -6.95
CA VAL A 3 3.27 10.91 -6.34
C VAL A 3 1.98 11.07 -5.55
N LYS A 4 1.02 10.21 -5.82
CA LYS A 4 -0.26 10.16 -5.10
C LYS A 4 -0.43 8.77 -4.48
N VAL A 5 -0.81 8.73 -3.21
CA VAL A 5 -1.09 7.46 -2.52
C VAL A 5 -2.61 7.27 -2.50
N LYS A 6 -3.05 6.10 -2.97
CA LYS A 6 -4.47 5.75 -3.05
C LYS A 6 -4.75 4.50 -2.23
N ILE A 7 -5.88 4.48 -1.56
CA ILE A 7 -6.34 3.32 -0.80
C ILE A 7 -7.43 2.62 -1.61
N THR A 8 -7.22 1.32 -1.89
CA THR A 8 -8.22 0.52 -2.58
C THR A 8 -9.31 0.07 -1.60
N GLN A 9 -10.45 -0.36 -2.13
CA GLN A 9 -11.56 -0.87 -1.32
C GLN A 9 -11.14 -2.10 -0.51
N SER A 10 -10.35 -2.98 -1.12
CA SER A 10 -9.80 -4.17 -0.45
C SER A 10 -8.94 -3.79 0.76
N PHE A 11 -8.03 -2.82 0.58
CA PHE A 11 -7.20 -2.32 1.67
C PHE A 11 -8.05 -1.75 2.80
N LYS A 12 -9.03 -0.93 2.45
CA LYS A 12 -9.92 -0.28 3.42
C LYS A 12 -10.66 -1.32 4.29
N LYS A 13 -11.18 -2.37 3.66
CA LYS A 13 -11.86 -3.46 4.37
C LYS A 13 -10.94 -4.17 5.36
N GLN A 14 -9.72 -4.46 4.93
CA GLN A 14 -8.74 -5.16 5.75
C GLN A 14 -8.18 -4.28 6.86
N ALA A 15 -8.06 -2.98 6.61
CA ALA A 15 -7.52 -2.04 7.60
C ALA A 15 -8.48 -1.79 8.77
N LYS A 16 -9.78 -1.81 8.54
CA LYS A 16 -10.78 -1.49 9.56
C LYS A 16 -10.59 -2.26 10.87
N PRO A 17 -10.56 -3.61 10.88
CA PRO A 17 -10.37 -4.34 12.14
C PRO A 17 -8.99 -4.12 12.75
N LEU A 18 -7.97 -3.91 11.92
CA LEU A 18 -6.62 -3.65 12.40
C LEU A 18 -6.49 -2.28 13.07
N LEU A 19 -7.18 -1.27 12.55
CA LEU A 19 -7.23 0.07 13.15
C LEU A 19 -7.91 0.05 14.52
N LYS A 20 -8.90 -0.82 14.70
CA LYS A 20 -9.56 -1.01 16.00
C LYS A 20 -8.67 -1.76 16.99
N LYS A 21 -7.88 -2.72 16.49
CA LYS A 21 -7.02 -3.56 17.33
C LYS A 21 -5.74 -2.85 17.75
N TYR A 22 -5.15 -2.05 16.87
CA TYR A 22 -3.86 -1.39 17.10
C TYR A 22 -4.02 0.12 17.06
N PHE A 23 -4.08 0.76 18.23
CA PHE A 23 -4.35 2.19 18.34
C PHE A 23 -3.29 3.08 17.69
N SER A 24 -2.05 2.61 17.56
CA SER A 24 -0.98 3.38 16.91
C SER A 24 -1.02 3.31 15.38
N LEU A 25 -1.83 2.40 14.81
CA LEU A 25 -1.77 2.12 13.37
C LEU A 25 -2.14 3.33 12.51
N SER A 26 -3.11 4.15 12.91
CA SER A 26 -3.50 5.31 12.11
C SER A 26 -2.33 6.28 11.90
N ASP A 27 -1.55 6.54 12.94
CA ASP A 27 -0.37 7.41 12.84
C ASP A 27 0.71 6.78 11.96
N GLU A 28 0.90 5.47 12.07
CA GLU A 28 1.89 4.75 11.28
C GLU A 28 1.53 4.73 9.80
N LEU A 29 0.24 4.68 9.47
CA LEU A 29 -0.21 4.77 8.08
C LEU A 29 -0.01 6.18 7.52
N ILE A 30 -0.22 7.22 8.33
CA ILE A 30 0.05 8.61 7.92
C ILE A 30 1.54 8.79 7.63
N GLN A 31 2.41 8.27 8.50
CA GLN A 31 3.85 8.32 8.29
C GLN A 31 4.26 7.54 7.04
N LEU A 32 3.64 6.39 6.80
CA LEU A 32 3.89 5.60 5.60
C LEU A 32 3.52 6.37 4.34
N GLU A 33 2.39 7.07 4.33
CA GLU A 33 1.99 7.89 3.20
C GLU A 33 3.06 8.92 2.86
N ASN A 34 3.61 9.58 3.86
CA ASN A 34 4.68 10.57 3.66
C ASN A 34 5.95 9.93 3.11
N LYS A 35 6.32 8.74 3.60
CA LYS A 35 7.47 8.00 3.09
C LYS A 35 7.28 7.59 1.63
N LEU A 36 6.08 7.16 1.27
CA LEU A 36 5.77 6.75 -0.10
C LEU A 36 5.79 7.92 -1.08
N LYS A 37 5.41 9.11 -0.64
CA LYS A 37 5.51 10.32 -1.47
C LYS A 37 6.96 10.65 -1.84
N ASN A 38 7.91 10.34 -0.97
CA ASN A 38 9.33 10.55 -1.20
C ASN A 38 9.99 9.33 -1.86
N ASN A 39 9.48 8.14 -1.61
CA ASN A 39 9.99 6.89 -2.19
C ASN A 39 8.83 5.96 -2.54
N PRO A 40 8.24 6.12 -3.74
CA PRO A 40 7.07 5.30 -4.12
C PRO A 40 7.39 3.79 -4.25
N ARG A 41 8.66 3.42 -4.42
CA ARG A 41 9.10 2.03 -4.52
C ARG A 41 9.61 1.45 -3.20
N LEU A 42 9.13 1.98 -2.10
CA LEU A 42 9.46 1.50 -0.76
C LEU A 42 9.04 0.03 -0.59
N GLY A 43 9.93 -0.77 0.00
CA GLY A 43 9.65 -2.17 0.31
C GLY A 43 10.44 -3.12 -0.57
N ILE A 44 10.01 -4.38 -0.59
CA ILE A 44 10.63 -5.45 -1.35
C ILE A 44 9.88 -5.63 -2.67
N ALA A 45 10.60 -5.52 -3.79
CA ALA A 45 10.00 -5.69 -5.12
C ALA A 45 9.55 -7.13 -5.32
N LEU A 46 8.30 -7.30 -5.74
CA LEU A 46 7.73 -8.60 -6.07
C LEU A 46 7.59 -8.82 -7.60
N GLY A 47 8.03 -7.83 -8.39
CA GLY A 47 7.86 -7.81 -9.83
C GLY A 47 6.60 -7.06 -10.25
N HIS A 48 6.56 -6.62 -11.52
CA HIS A 48 5.41 -5.93 -12.12
C HIS A 48 4.92 -4.69 -11.34
N GLU A 49 5.89 -3.92 -10.78
CA GLU A 49 5.61 -2.71 -10.01
C GLU A 49 4.81 -2.98 -8.72
N VAL A 50 4.92 -4.18 -8.19
CA VAL A 50 4.30 -4.59 -6.91
C VAL A 50 5.37 -4.66 -5.84
N TYR A 51 5.07 -4.12 -4.65
CA TYR A 51 6.01 -4.07 -3.53
C TYR A 51 5.35 -4.57 -2.24
N LYS A 52 6.13 -5.25 -1.42
CA LYS A 52 5.71 -5.67 -0.09
C LYS A 52 6.42 -4.80 0.95
N ILE A 53 5.64 -4.10 1.76
CA ILE A 53 6.14 -3.20 2.79
C ILE A 53 5.91 -3.83 4.16
N ARG A 54 6.97 -3.89 4.97
CA ARG A 54 6.88 -4.32 6.35
C ARG A 54 6.66 -3.09 7.22
N LEU A 55 5.55 -3.06 7.93
CA LEU A 55 5.16 -1.93 8.77
C LEU A 55 5.28 -2.31 10.23
N ALA A 56 6.17 -1.65 10.96
CA ALA A 56 6.25 -1.79 12.41
C ALA A 56 5.04 -1.09 13.04
N VAL A 57 4.40 -1.75 13.98
CA VAL A 57 3.23 -1.23 14.71
C VAL A 57 3.59 -1.16 16.19
N LYS A 58 3.77 0.05 16.72
CA LYS A 58 4.21 0.27 18.09
C LYS A 58 3.31 -0.39 19.13
N SER A 59 2.00 -0.29 18.95
CA SER A 59 1.04 -0.89 19.87
C SER A 59 1.03 -2.42 19.82
N LYS A 60 1.64 -3.03 18.79
CA LYS A 60 1.84 -4.47 18.70
C LYS A 60 3.13 -4.93 19.40
N GLY A 61 4.14 -4.06 19.47
CA GLY A 61 5.35 -4.27 20.26
C GLY A 61 6.37 -5.26 19.73
N LYS A 62 6.30 -5.67 18.46
CA LYS A 62 7.19 -6.70 17.90
C LYS A 62 8.07 -6.21 16.75
N GLY A 63 8.20 -4.90 16.55
CA GLY A 63 8.98 -4.31 15.46
C GLY A 63 8.47 -4.71 14.08
N LYS A 64 9.32 -4.56 13.05
CA LYS A 64 8.94 -4.82 11.66
C LYS A 64 8.64 -6.29 11.38
N SER A 65 9.40 -7.21 11.97
CA SER A 65 9.21 -8.64 11.75
C SER A 65 7.89 -9.15 12.30
N GLY A 66 7.42 -8.58 13.41
CA GLY A 66 6.14 -8.91 14.02
C GLY A 66 5.01 -7.92 13.71
N GLY A 67 5.26 -6.96 12.82
CA GLY A 67 4.27 -5.94 12.44
C GLY A 67 3.30 -6.43 11.39
N LEU A 68 2.82 -5.48 10.58
CA LEU A 68 1.90 -5.76 9.51
C LEU A 68 2.61 -5.78 8.16
N ARG A 69 1.96 -6.34 7.16
CA ARG A 69 2.42 -6.35 5.78
C ARG A 69 1.45 -5.58 4.91
N ILE A 70 1.99 -4.76 4.01
CA ILE A 70 1.21 -3.98 3.06
C ILE A 70 1.70 -4.32 1.66
N ILE A 71 0.76 -4.54 0.74
CA ILE A 71 1.07 -4.74 -0.67
C ILE A 71 0.70 -3.45 -1.39
N SER A 72 1.66 -2.90 -2.14
CA SER A 72 1.45 -1.70 -2.95
C SER A 72 1.66 -2.01 -4.42
N TYR A 73 0.97 -1.28 -5.28
CA TYR A 73 1.09 -1.38 -6.73
C TYR A 73 1.24 0.01 -7.32
N LEU A 74 2.30 0.23 -8.10
CA LEU A 74 2.58 1.51 -8.74
C LEU A 74 1.98 1.52 -10.14
N LYS A 75 1.19 2.54 -10.42
CA LYS A 75 0.63 2.79 -11.72
C LYS A 75 1.10 4.16 -12.20
N MET A 76 1.65 4.20 -13.43
CA MET A 76 2.10 5.43 -14.06
C MET A 76 0.92 6.05 -14.80
N ASP A 77 0.63 7.30 -14.52
CA ASP A 77 -0.42 8.06 -15.20
C ASP A 77 0.16 9.34 -15.80
N ILE A 78 -0.46 9.81 -16.87
CA ILE A 78 -0.13 11.08 -17.48
C ILE A 78 -1.30 12.02 -17.26
N ILE A 79 -1.02 13.18 -16.64
CA ILE A 79 -2.01 14.23 -16.46
C ILE A 79 -1.79 15.25 -17.57
N VAL A 80 -2.84 15.49 -18.37
CA VAL A 80 -2.81 16.52 -19.41
C VAL A 80 -3.73 17.66 -18.98
N GLU A 81 -3.12 18.80 -18.72
CA GLU A 81 -3.84 20.05 -18.44
C GLU A 81 -3.52 21.05 -19.55
N ILE A 82 -4.28 22.13 -19.63
CA ILE A 82 -4.01 23.17 -20.61
C ILE A 82 -2.56 23.65 -20.42
N GLU A 83 -1.76 23.57 -21.48
CA GLU A 83 -0.35 23.98 -21.52
C GLU A 83 0.61 23.16 -20.64
N LYS A 84 0.14 22.03 -20.06
CA LYS A 84 0.98 21.25 -19.17
C LYS A 84 0.73 19.75 -19.32
N VAL A 85 1.83 19.00 -19.45
CA VAL A 85 1.80 17.55 -19.38
C VAL A 85 2.67 17.14 -18.20
N GLU A 86 2.12 16.35 -17.28
CA GLU A 86 2.80 15.97 -16.06
C GLU A 86 2.68 14.46 -15.82
N GLU A 87 3.80 13.83 -15.46
CA GLU A 87 3.78 12.42 -15.06
C GLU A 87 3.38 12.31 -13.59
N MET A 88 2.52 11.32 -13.31
CA MET A 88 2.08 11.02 -11.96
C MET A 88 2.24 9.54 -11.69
N ILE A 89 2.82 9.21 -10.52
CA ILE A 89 2.82 7.84 -10.02
C ILE A 89 1.70 7.71 -8.98
N SER A 90 0.80 6.76 -9.21
CA SER A 90 -0.19 6.37 -8.20
C SER A 90 0.36 5.17 -7.45
N VAL A 91 0.54 5.30 -6.13
CA VAL A 91 0.84 4.17 -5.26
C VAL A 91 -0.48 3.66 -4.71
N ASN A 92 -0.93 2.51 -5.20
CA ASN A 92 -2.18 1.91 -4.80
C ASN A 92 -1.93 0.91 -3.68
N LEU A 93 -2.46 1.15 -2.50
CA LEU A 93 -2.37 0.21 -1.39
C LEU A 93 -3.43 -0.86 -1.57
N LEU A 94 -3.00 -2.07 -1.92
CA LEU A 94 -3.88 -3.18 -2.31
C LEU A 94 -4.37 -4.00 -1.13
N ALA A 95 -3.50 -4.23 -0.15
CA ALA A 95 -3.78 -5.14 0.95
C ALA A 95 -2.98 -4.76 2.18
N ILE A 96 -3.53 -5.05 3.35
CA ILE A 96 -2.85 -4.96 4.64
C ILE A 96 -3.25 -6.19 5.45
N TYR A 97 -2.27 -6.87 6.04
CA TYR A 97 -2.54 -8.07 6.80
C TYR A 97 -1.48 -8.32 7.88
N ASP A 98 -1.86 -9.08 8.89
CA ASP A 98 -0.95 -9.56 9.93
C ASP A 98 -0.47 -10.95 9.52
N LYS A 99 0.83 -11.10 9.28
CA LYS A 99 1.43 -12.37 8.86
C LYS A 99 1.19 -13.49 9.88
N SER A 100 1.08 -13.15 11.16
CA SER A 100 0.83 -14.14 12.22
C SER A 100 -0.61 -14.68 12.21
N GLU A 101 -1.56 -13.94 11.65
CA GLU A 101 -2.97 -14.29 11.62
C GLU A 101 -3.44 -14.75 10.24
N THR A 102 -2.76 -14.30 9.20
CA THR A 102 -3.14 -14.56 7.81
C THR A 102 -1.93 -15.03 7.04
N SER A 103 -2.11 -16.08 6.25
CA SER A 103 -1.05 -16.55 5.34
C SER A 103 -0.69 -15.46 4.32
N THR A 104 0.50 -15.57 3.76
CA THR A 104 0.97 -14.63 2.76
C THR A 104 0.00 -14.56 1.58
N ILE A 105 -0.30 -13.34 1.14
CA ILE A 105 -1.13 -13.13 -0.04
C ILE A 105 -0.45 -13.73 -1.27
N THR A 106 -1.21 -14.45 -2.10
CA THR A 106 -0.67 -15.13 -3.29
C THR A 106 -0.55 -14.18 -4.48
N GLY A 107 0.28 -14.57 -5.45
CA GLY A 107 0.40 -13.83 -6.71
C GLY A 107 -0.92 -13.69 -7.45
N SER A 108 -1.76 -14.74 -7.47
CA SER A 108 -3.05 -14.69 -8.13
C SER A 108 -4.03 -13.75 -7.43
N GLU A 109 -3.99 -13.68 -6.11
CA GLU A 109 -4.79 -12.70 -5.35
C GLU A 109 -4.37 -11.26 -5.70
N ILE A 110 -3.06 -11.01 -5.79
CA ILE A 110 -2.52 -9.70 -6.18
C ILE A 110 -2.99 -9.33 -7.58
N VAL A 111 -2.89 -10.25 -8.54
CA VAL A 111 -3.35 -10.02 -9.92
C VAL A 111 -4.83 -9.65 -9.95
N ASN A 112 -5.66 -10.34 -9.17
CA ASN A 112 -7.09 -10.04 -9.10
C ASN A 112 -7.35 -8.64 -8.53
N LEU A 113 -6.60 -8.23 -7.53
CA LEU A 113 -6.73 -6.89 -6.94
C LEU A 113 -6.34 -5.80 -7.94
N ILE A 114 -5.26 -6.01 -8.69
CA ILE A 114 -4.82 -5.06 -9.74
C ILE A 114 -5.87 -4.97 -10.85
N ARG A 115 -6.43 -6.10 -11.25
CA ARG A 115 -7.47 -6.15 -12.29
C ARG A 115 -8.68 -5.29 -11.90
N LYS A 116 -9.09 -5.32 -10.65
CA LYS A 116 -10.21 -4.50 -10.15
C LYS A 116 -9.93 -3.00 -10.27
N ILE A 117 -8.69 -2.58 -10.05
CA ILE A 117 -8.29 -1.17 -10.21
C ILE A 117 -8.40 -0.75 -11.66
N ASN A 118 -7.99 -1.61 -12.59
CA ASN A 118 -7.92 -1.31 -14.02
C ASN A 118 -9.23 -1.47 -14.76
N GLN A 119 -10.32 -1.84 -14.09
CA GLN A 119 -11.66 -2.01 -14.67
C GLN A 119 -12.47 -0.72 -14.77
N HIS A 120 -11.92 0.41 -14.40
CA HIS A 120 -12.62 1.71 -14.46
C HIS A 120 -12.28 2.52 -15.69
#